data_03a24333f598ba457ed79167f33ecdfa
#
_entry.id   03a24333f598ba457ed79167f33ecdfa
#
_cell.length_a   1.000
_cell.length_b   1.000
_cell.length_c   1.000
_cell.angle_alpha   90.00
_cell.angle_beta   90.00
_cell.angle_gamma   90.00
#
_symmetry.space_group_name_H-M   'P 1'
#
loop_
_entity.id
_entity.type
_entity.pdbx_description
1 polymer ?
#
loop_
_entity_poly.entity_id
_entity_poly.type
_entity_poly.pdbx_seq_one_letter_code
_entity_poly.pdbx_strand_id
1 'polypeptide(L)' 'MAMTRTEALRKLLAIGSLYRDEIFTAMGGDPFEVSAAITELRCAGELQPVREDWIRQVYRLTDEARARAFGGAL' A
#
# COMPACT_ATOMS: atom_id res chain seq x y z
N MET A 1 -0.86 17.79 -11.17
CA MET A 1 -0.20 16.56 -11.64
C MET A 1 -0.97 15.33 -11.18
N ALA A 2 -1.06 14.35 -12.06
CA ALA A 2 -1.74 13.13 -11.70
C ALA A 2 -0.88 12.32 -10.72
N MET A 3 -1.53 11.79 -9.70
CA MET A 3 -0.88 10.92 -8.73
C MET A 3 -0.65 9.55 -9.38
N THR A 4 0.53 8.98 -9.17
CA THR A 4 0.80 7.62 -9.65
C THR A 4 0.00 6.62 -8.82
N ARG A 5 -0.19 5.43 -9.36
CA ARG A 5 -0.86 4.36 -8.62
C ARG A 5 -0.10 3.99 -7.36
N THR A 6 1.22 3.99 -7.43
CA THR A 6 2.07 3.70 -6.28
C THR A 6 1.87 4.74 -5.18
N GLU A 7 1.80 6.01 -5.54
CA GLU A 7 1.55 7.07 -4.56
C GLU A 7 0.16 6.97 -3.95
N ALA A 8 -0.84 6.65 -4.78
CA ALA A 8 -2.20 6.45 -4.30
C ALA A 8 -2.27 5.30 -3.30
N LEU A 9 -1.60 4.21 -3.61
CA LEU A 9 -1.54 3.05 -2.70
C LEU A 9 -0.82 3.41 -1.40
N ARG A 10 0.27 4.15 -1.50
CA ARG A 10 1.02 4.58 -0.32
C ARG A 10 0.12 5.42 0.60
N LYS A 11 -0.63 6.36 0.05
CA LYS A 11 -1.53 7.18 0.83
C LYS A 11 -2.66 6.38 1.44
N LEU A 12 -3.19 5.43 0.70
CA LEU A 12 -4.25 4.55 1.19
C LEU A 12 -3.78 3.72 2.38
N LEU A 13 -2.59 3.12 2.28
CA LEU A 13 -2.03 2.31 3.35
C LEU A 13 -1.53 3.14 4.52
N ALA A 14 -1.26 4.42 4.31
CA ALA A 14 -0.89 5.32 5.40
C ALA A 14 -2.04 5.52 6.38
N ILE A 15 -3.28 5.38 5.91
CA ILE A 15 -4.47 5.49 6.76
C ILE A 15 -4.58 4.27 7.68
N GLY A 16 -4.27 3.09 7.16
CA GLY A 16 -4.34 1.86 7.93
C GLY A 16 -3.99 0.65 7.11
N SER A 17 -3.91 -0.48 7.78
CA SER A 17 -3.64 -1.77 7.12
C SER A 17 -4.85 -2.23 6.32
N LEU A 18 -4.59 -2.88 5.21
CA LEU A 18 -5.65 -3.41 4.34
C LEU A 18 -5.35 -4.84 3.91
N TYR A 19 -6.38 -5.62 3.74
CA TYR A 19 -6.27 -6.91 3.08
C TYR A 19 -6.01 -6.69 1.59
N ARG A 20 -5.39 -7.68 0.97
CA ARG A 20 -5.08 -7.61 -0.46
C ARG A 20 -6.32 -7.33 -1.31
N ASP A 21 -7.41 -8.04 -1.07
CA ASP A 21 -8.65 -7.85 -1.81
C ASP A 21 -9.25 -6.46 -1.58
N GLU A 22 -9.09 -5.92 -0.39
CA GLU A 22 -9.53 -4.56 -0.08
C GLU A 22 -8.74 -3.52 -0.89
N ILE A 23 -7.45 -3.76 -1.06
CA ILE A 23 -6.60 -2.88 -1.87
C ILE A 23 -7.09 -2.86 -3.32
N PHE A 24 -7.35 -4.04 -3.89
CA PHE A 24 -7.84 -4.13 -5.26
C PHE A 24 -9.19 -3.44 -5.43
N THR A 25 -10.08 -3.59 -4.46
CA THR A 25 -11.39 -2.94 -4.48
C THR A 25 -11.26 -1.43 -4.38
N ALA A 26 -10.43 -0.95 -3.46
CA ALA A 26 -10.27 0.48 -3.21
C ALA A 26 -9.55 1.19 -4.36
N MET A 27 -8.53 0.56 -4.92
CA MET A 27 -7.77 1.15 -6.02
C MET A 27 -8.56 1.13 -7.34
N GLY A 28 -9.27 0.04 -7.58
CA GLY A 28 -10.00 -0.12 -8.83
C GLY A 28 -9.08 -0.22 -10.05
N GLY A 29 -9.68 -0.29 -11.23
CA GLY A 29 -8.95 -0.33 -12.47
C GLY A 29 -8.29 -1.68 -12.76
N ASP A 30 -7.20 -1.64 -13.51
CA ASP A 30 -6.51 -2.83 -13.96
C ASP A 30 -5.79 -3.53 -12.80
N PRO A 31 -6.13 -4.81 -12.51
CA PRO A 31 -5.46 -5.55 -11.44
C PRO A 31 -3.95 -5.66 -11.62
N PHE A 32 -3.46 -5.69 -12.86
CA PHE A 32 -2.02 -5.74 -13.11
C PHE A 32 -1.32 -4.47 -12.68
N GLU A 33 -1.97 -3.33 -12.85
CA GLU A 33 -1.42 -2.05 -12.38
C GLU A 33 -1.40 -1.98 -10.86
N VAL A 34 -2.43 -2.49 -10.21
CA VAL A 34 -2.48 -2.56 -8.75
C VAL A 34 -1.39 -3.48 -8.21
N SER A 35 -1.22 -4.65 -8.83
CA SER A 35 -0.15 -5.58 -8.47
C SER A 35 1.23 -4.96 -8.65
N ALA A 36 1.42 -4.21 -9.73
CA ALA A 36 2.68 -3.53 -9.98
C ALA A 36 2.98 -2.48 -8.89
N ALA A 37 1.96 -1.74 -8.45
CA ALA A 37 2.12 -0.76 -7.38
C ALA A 37 2.51 -1.44 -6.06
N ILE A 38 1.88 -2.56 -5.74
CA ILE A 38 2.21 -3.34 -4.55
C ILE A 38 3.67 -3.81 -4.62
N THR A 39 4.08 -4.33 -5.77
CA THR A 39 5.44 -4.79 -6.00
C THR A 39 6.44 -3.65 -5.86
N GLU A 40 6.12 -2.49 -6.39
CA GLU A 40 6.98 -1.31 -6.30
C GLU A 40 7.24 -0.91 -4.85
N LEU A 41 6.20 -0.85 -4.03
CA LEU A 41 6.34 -0.54 -2.62
C LEU A 41 7.13 -1.61 -1.87
N ARG A 42 6.91 -2.87 -2.24
CA ARG A 42 7.65 -3.98 -1.64
C ARG A 42 9.14 -3.89 -1.97
N CYS A 43 9.46 -3.63 -3.23
CA CYS A 43 10.86 -3.52 -3.66
C CYS A 43 11.56 -2.30 -3.05
N ALA A 44 10.80 -1.25 -2.77
CA ALA A 44 11.34 -0.07 -2.09
C ALA A 44 11.50 -0.26 -0.57
N GLY A 45 11.05 -1.41 -0.05
CA GLY A 45 11.12 -1.68 1.38
C GLY A 45 10.12 -0.92 2.22
N GLU A 46 9.08 -0.38 1.60
CA GLU A 46 8.05 0.40 2.28
C GLU A 46 6.85 -0.42 2.71
N LEU A 47 6.67 -1.58 2.12
CA LEU A 47 5.51 -2.42 2.37
C LEU A 47 5.88 -3.60 3.24
N GLN A 48 5.10 -3.80 4.29
CA GLN A 48 5.28 -4.90 5.22
C GLN A 48 4.05 -5.78 5.17
N PRO A 49 4.14 -7.00 4.61
CA PRO A 49 3.03 -7.95 4.67
C PRO A 49 2.93 -8.52 6.07
N VAL A 50 1.72 -8.51 6.61
CA VAL A 50 1.44 -9.05 7.94
C VAL A 50 0.34 -10.08 7.78
N ARG A 51 0.55 -11.28 8.27
CA ARG A 51 -0.47 -12.31 8.26
C ARG A 51 -1.32 -12.20 9.50
N GLU A 52 -2.59 -11.92 9.31
CA GLU A 52 -3.55 -12.01 10.41
C GLU A 52 -4.03 -13.45 10.58
N ASP A 53 -4.20 -14.13 9.45
CA ASP A 53 -4.45 -15.56 9.46
C ASP A 53 -3.71 -16.19 8.28
N TRP A 54 -3.75 -17.50 8.19
CA TRP A 54 -2.98 -18.22 7.18
C TRP A 54 -3.64 -18.25 5.79
N ILE A 55 -4.82 -17.64 5.67
CA ILE A 55 -5.54 -17.55 4.41
C ILE A 55 -5.45 -16.16 3.81
N ARG A 56 -5.55 -15.13 4.63
CA ARG A 56 -5.60 -13.74 4.19
C ARG A 56 -4.33 -13.00 4.61
N GLN A 57 -3.84 -12.19 3.70
CA GLN A 57 -2.64 -11.40 3.91
C GLN A 57 -3.02 -9.93 4.06
N VAL A 58 -2.55 -9.32 5.12
CA VAL A 58 -2.74 -7.90 5.39
C VAL A 58 -1.47 -7.17 5.00
N TYR A 59 -1.61 -6.05 4.32
CA TYR A 59 -0.47 -5.19 3.95
C TYR A 59 -0.53 -3.92 4.76
N ARG A 60 0.64 -3.47 5.19
CA ARG A 60 0.78 -2.19 5.87
C ARG A 60 2.09 -1.55 5.44
N LEU A 61 2.17 -0.22 5.59
CA LEU A 61 3.45 0.45 5.42
C LEU A 61 4.32 0.19 6.64
N THR A 62 5.63 0.18 6.44
CA THR A 62 6.56 0.20 7.56
C THR A 62 6.38 1.53 8.31
N ASP A 63 6.81 1.57 9.56
CA ASP A 63 6.68 2.78 10.38
C ASP A 63 7.39 3.96 9.72
N GLU A 64 8.56 3.72 9.13
CA GLU A 64 9.31 4.75 8.43
C GLU A 64 8.57 5.28 7.21
N ALA A 65 7.99 4.38 6.40
CA ALA A 65 7.26 4.77 5.21
C ALA A 65 5.99 5.53 5.57
N ARG A 66 5.31 5.10 6.64
CA ARG A 66 4.11 5.77 7.12
C ARG A 66 4.43 7.17 7.62
N ALA A 67 5.52 7.30 8.37
CA ALA A 67 5.96 8.61 8.86
C ALA A 67 6.27 9.54 7.69
N ARG A 68 6.90 9.05 6.64
CA ARG A 68 7.20 9.85 5.45
C ARG A 68 5.94 10.26 4.70
N ALA A 69 4.94 9.40 4.68
CA ALA A 69 3.68 9.71 4.00
C ALA A 69 2.94 10.86 4.67
N PHE A 70 3.05 10.95 5.99
CA PHE A 70 2.47 12.06 6.77
C PHE A 70 3.50 13.13 7.11
N GLY A 71 4.74 12.72 7.27
CA GLY A 71 5.78 13.52 7.88
C GLY A 71 6.16 14.77 7.15
N GLY A 72 6.04 14.78 5.83
CA GLY A 72 6.30 15.97 5.07
C GLY A 72 5.36 17.11 5.41
N ALA A 73 4.25 16.82 6.04
CA ALA A 73 3.26 17.80 6.44
C ALA A 73 3.52 18.41 7.82
N LEU A 74 4.47 17.85 8.52
CA LEU A 74 4.75 18.30 9.89
C LEU A 74 5.98 19.19 9.94
#